data_9d299a969bf1b2712a7bb3e8b0c3e8dc
#
_entry.id   9d299a969bf1b2712a7bb3e8b0c3e8dc
#
_cell.length_a   1.000
_cell.length_b   1.000
_cell.length_c   1.000
_cell.angle_alpha   90.00
_cell.angle_beta   90.00
_cell.angle_gamma   90.00
#
_symmetry.space_group_name_H-M   'P 1'
#
loop_
_entity.id
_entity.type
_entity.pdbx_description
1 polymer ?
#
loop_
_entity_poly.entity_id
_entity_poly.type
_entity_poly.pdbx_seq_one_letter_code
_entity_poly.pdbx_strand_id
1 'polypeptide(L)'
;MYNFELKQLDATAAITETLNVIENFCETYKLENDFGTISLAMNDLLILIIENSDSKNLELAINFNLNNQQLAIQITSNQTLDNIMPALSNASPENNDQNIFVIKQLIDNISFDAENNQLLVEFDVK
;
A
#
# COMPACT_ATOMS: atom_id res chain seq x y z
N MET A 1 3.41 -15.21 -6.84
CA MET A 1 2.24 -14.35 -6.61
C MET A 1 1.61 -14.68 -5.27
N TYR A 2 1.27 -13.67 -4.50
CA TYR A 2 0.66 -13.85 -3.19
C TYR A 2 -0.52 -12.91 -3.02
N ASN A 3 -1.67 -13.45 -2.58
CA ASN A 3 -2.90 -12.70 -2.37
C ASN A 3 -3.36 -12.82 -0.93
N PHE A 4 -3.88 -11.73 -0.37
CA PHE A 4 -4.58 -11.79 0.89
C PHE A 4 -5.67 -10.72 0.95
N GLU A 5 -6.62 -10.90 1.87
CA GLU A 5 -7.75 -9.99 2.02
C GLU A 5 -7.81 -9.45 3.44
N LEU A 6 -8.19 -8.19 3.56
CA LEU A 6 -8.43 -7.52 4.84
C LEU A 6 -9.90 -7.11 4.88
N LYS A 7 -10.65 -7.58 5.87
CA LYS A 7 -12.09 -7.33 5.97
C LYS A 7 -12.47 -6.82 7.35
N GLN A 8 -13.18 -5.71 7.38
CA GLN A 8 -13.79 -5.18 8.61
C GLN A 8 -12.84 -5.11 9.80
N LEU A 9 -11.57 -4.81 9.53
CA LEU A 9 -10.56 -4.71 10.57
C LEU A 9 -10.39 -3.25 10.98
N ASP A 10 -10.05 -3.03 12.25
CA ASP A 10 -9.61 -1.70 12.63
C ASP A 10 -8.24 -1.42 11.97
N ALA A 11 -7.85 -0.14 11.98
CA ALA A 11 -6.63 0.29 11.30
C ALA A 11 -5.40 -0.47 11.81
N THR A 12 -5.30 -0.65 13.12
CA THR A 12 -4.15 -1.31 13.73
C THR A 12 -4.05 -2.76 13.28
N ALA A 13 -5.17 -3.49 13.30
CA ALA A 13 -5.18 -4.90 12.90
C ALA A 13 -4.84 -5.05 11.42
N ALA A 14 -5.39 -4.19 10.56
CA ALA A 14 -5.11 -4.24 9.12
C ALA A 14 -3.64 -4.00 8.83
N ILE A 15 -3.05 -3.01 9.47
CA ILE A 15 -1.64 -2.68 9.29
C ILE A 15 -0.75 -3.81 9.81
N THR A 16 -1.04 -4.35 11.00
CA THR A 16 -0.27 -5.44 11.58
C THR A 16 -0.28 -6.67 10.68
N GLU A 17 -1.44 -7.06 10.18
CA GLU A 17 -1.55 -8.20 9.28
C GLU A 17 -0.75 -7.98 7.99
N THR A 18 -0.86 -6.80 7.40
CA THR A 18 -0.12 -6.46 6.18
C THR A 18 1.38 -6.52 6.40
N LEU A 19 1.86 -5.96 7.51
CA LEU A 19 3.30 -5.98 7.80
C LEU A 19 3.81 -7.41 8.01
N ASN A 20 3.04 -8.28 8.64
CA ASN A 20 3.41 -9.69 8.78
C ASN A 20 3.50 -10.39 7.43
N VAL A 21 2.58 -10.09 6.52
CA VAL A 21 2.61 -10.66 5.17
C VAL A 21 3.85 -10.16 4.41
N ILE A 22 4.16 -8.88 4.52
CA ILE A 22 5.35 -8.30 3.87
C ILE A 22 6.62 -8.95 4.42
N GLU A 23 6.71 -9.15 5.73
CA GLU A 23 7.86 -9.81 6.35
C GLU A 23 8.06 -11.21 5.78
N ASN A 24 7.01 -12.01 5.73
CA ASN A 24 7.06 -13.37 5.21
C ASN A 24 7.42 -13.38 3.72
N PHE A 25 6.86 -12.46 2.96
CA PHE A 25 7.15 -12.33 1.53
C PHE A 25 8.62 -11.99 1.30
N CYS A 26 9.14 -11.03 2.05
CA CYS A 26 10.54 -10.62 1.92
C CYS A 26 11.50 -11.72 2.33
N GLU A 27 11.19 -12.51 3.35
CA GLU A 27 11.99 -13.67 3.71
C GLU A 27 11.98 -14.72 2.59
N THR A 28 10.80 -15.01 2.06
CA THR A 28 10.65 -16.04 1.02
C THR A 28 11.43 -15.70 -0.24
N TYR A 29 11.41 -14.44 -0.65
CA TYR A 29 12.00 -13.99 -1.91
C TYR A 29 13.34 -13.27 -1.73
N LYS A 30 13.92 -13.32 -0.52
CA LYS A 30 15.22 -12.73 -0.20
C LYS A 30 15.28 -11.24 -0.44
N LEU A 31 14.25 -10.54 0.01
CA LEU A 31 14.13 -9.08 -0.11
C LEU A 31 14.35 -8.37 1.22
N GLU A 32 15.13 -8.96 2.13
CA GLU A 32 15.33 -8.41 3.48
C GLU A 32 15.91 -7.00 3.45
N ASN A 33 16.71 -6.68 2.44
CA ASN A 33 17.30 -5.34 2.31
C ASN A 33 16.26 -4.28 1.94
N ASP A 34 15.12 -4.70 1.36
CA ASP A 34 14.05 -3.80 0.96
C ASP A 34 12.86 -3.82 1.91
N PHE A 35 12.90 -4.68 2.93
CA PHE A 35 11.79 -4.87 3.85
C PHE A 35 11.40 -3.56 4.54
N GLY A 36 12.37 -2.81 5.04
CA GLY A 36 12.10 -1.55 5.75
C GLY A 36 11.40 -0.53 4.88
N THR A 37 11.85 -0.38 3.64
CA THR A 37 11.26 0.54 2.67
C THR A 37 9.82 0.13 2.32
N ILE A 38 9.63 -1.15 1.99
CA ILE A 38 8.32 -1.65 1.58
C ILE A 38 7.33 -1.53 2.75
N SER A 39 7.74 -1.96 3.95
CA SER A 39 6.83 -1.97 5.09
C SER A 39 6.44 -0.56 5.53
N LEU A 40 7.39 0.38 5.54
CA LEU A 40 7.09 1.75 5.91
C LEU A 40 6.14 2.41 4.90
N ALA A 41 6.42 2.24 3.61
CA ALA A 41 5.57 2.82 2.56
C ALA A 41 4.17 2.23 2.59
N MET A 42 4.04 0.92 2.77
CA MET A 42 2.73 0.27 2.81
C MET A 42 1.96 0.63 4.08
N ASN A 43 2.64 0.76 5.21
CA ASN A 43 2.02 1.24 6.44
C ASN A 43 1.37 2.62 6.22
N ASP A 44 2.10 3.55 5.65
CA ASP A 44 1.61 4.90 5.46
C ASP A 44 0.52 4.97 4.38
N LEU A 45 0.64 4.16 3.33
CA LEU A 45 -0.39 4.09 2.30
C LEU A 45 -1.70 3.52 2.85
N LEU A 46 -1.63 2.47 3.67
CA LEU A 46 -2.82 1.91 4.29
C LEU A 46 -3.50 2.89 5.23
N ILE A 47 -2.72 3.65 6.00
CA ILE A 47 -3.29 4.71 6.83
C ILE A 47 -4.07 5.70 5.98
N LEU A 48 -3.50 6.12 4.84
CA LEU A 48 -4.15 7.05 3.94
C LEU A 48 -5.46 6.48 3.38
N ILE A 49 -5.45 5.22 2.97
CA ILE A 49 -6.65 4.55 2.46
C ILE A 49 -7.74 4.49 3.54
N ILE A 50 -7.36 4.08 4.75
CA ILE A 50 -8.31 3.93 5.85
C ILE A 50 -8.91 5.28 6.24
N GLU A 51 -8.09 6.33 6.28
CA GLU A 51 -8.56 7.67 6.62
C GLU A 51 -9.52 8.25 5.59
N ASN A 52 -9.43 7.80 4.34
CA ASN A 52 -10.29 8.27 3.25
C ASN A 52 -11.44 7.31 2.94
N SER A 53 -11.70 6.35 3.80
CA SER A 53 -12.72 5.32 3.60
C SER A 53 -13.60 5.20 4.84
N ASP A 54 -14.73 4.50 4.68
CA ASP A 54 -15.53 4.06 5.83
C ASP A 54 -14.89 2.77 6.35
N SER A 55 -14.05 2.90 7.39
CA SER A 55 -13.25 1.79 7.88
C SER A 55 -14.07 0.62 8.42
N LYS A 56 -15.29 0.88 8.89
CA LYS A 56 -16.15 -0.18 9.43
C LYS A 56 -16.60 -1.16 8.36
N ASN A 57 -16.71 -0.70 7.12
CA ASN A 57 -17.19 -1.50 6.00
C ASN A 57 -16.11 -1.71 4.94
N LEU A 58 -14.88 -1.33 5.22
CA LEU A 58 -13.80 -1.42 4.24
C LEU A 58 -13.31 -2.86 4.11
N GLU A 59 -13.21 -3.30 2.88
CA GLU A 59 -12.58 -4.58 2.53
C GLU A 59 -11.51 -4.32 1.48
N LEU A 60 -10.32 -4.84 1.71
CA LEU A 60 -9.19 -4.69 0.80
C LEU A 60 -8.71 -6.06 0.34
N ALA A 61 -8.38 -6.18 -0.93
CA ALA A 61 -7.67 -7.33 -1.47
C ALA A 61 -6.31 -6.84 -1.95
N ILE A 62 -5.25 -7.48 -1.49
CA ILE A 62 -3.88 -7.07 -1.78
C ILE A 62 -3.14 -8.23 -2.42
N ASN A 63 -2.51 -7.95 -3.55
CA ASN A 63 -1.87 -8.94 -4.38
C ASN A 63 -0.42 -8.54 -4.64
N PHE A 64 0.53 -9.42 -4.28
CA PHE A 64 1.96 -9.19 -4.49
C PHE A 64 2.42 -9.99 -5.70
N ASN A 65 3.14 -9.33 -6.59
CA ASN A 65 3.73 -9.96 -7.76
C ASN A 65 5.16 -9.46 -7.94
N LEU A 66 6.11 -10.38 -7.81
CA LEU A 66 7.52 -10.08 -8.02
C LEU A 66 7.92 -10.54 -9.42
N ASN A 67 8.43 -9.61 -10.23
CA ASN A 67 8.87 -9.88 -11.59
C ASN A 67 10.25 -9.25 -11.78
N ASN A 68 11.27 -10.10 -11.89
CA ASN A 68 12.67 -9.68 -11.94
C ASN A 68 13.02 -8.88 -10.68
N GLN A 69 13.37 -7.61 -10.84
CA GLN A 69 13.75 -6.75 -9.72
C GLN A 69 12.70 -5.69 -9.44
N GLN A 70 11.45 -5.99 -9.78
CA GLN A 70 10.34 -5.09 -9.50
C GLN A 70 9.24 -5.83 -8.76
N LEU A 71 8.85 -5.27 -7.60
CA LEU A 71 7.71 -5.77 -6.84
C LEU A 71 6.50 -4.90 -7.16
N ALA A 72 5.44 -5.51 -7.65
CA ALA A 72 4.17 -4.85 -7.90
C ALA A 72 3.16 -5.28 -6.84
N ILE A 73 2.52 -4.31 -6.19
CA ILE A 73 1.48 -4.56 -5.21
C ILE A 73 0.19 -3.94 -5.73
N GLN A 74 -0.83 -4.78 -5.91
CA GLN A 74 -2.14 -4.36 -6.39
C GLN A 74 -3.10 -4.32 -5.22
N ILE A 75 -3.79 -3.20 -5.05
CA ILE A 75 -4.76 -3.01 -3.97
C ILE A 75 -6.11 -2.71 -4.58
N THR A 76 -7.08 -3.58 -4.30
CA THR A 76 -8.48 -3.35 -4.69
C THR A 76 -9.34 -3.23 -3.44
N SER A 77 -10.49 -2.58 -3.58
CA SER A 77 -11.36 -2.31 -2.43
C SER A 77 -12.81 -2.39 -2.86
N ASN A 78 -13.68 -2.67 -1.89
CA ASN A 78 -15.12 -2.56 -2.06
C ASN A 78 -15.60 -1.10 -2.05
N GLN A 79 -14.75 -0.17 -1.66
CA GLN A 79 -15.01 1.27 -1.71
C GLN A 79 -14.09 1.92 -2.73
N THR A 80 -14.49 3.06 -3.28
CA THR A 80 -13.66 3.72 -4.30
C THR A 80 -12.32 4.17 -3.71
N LEU A 81 -11.27 3.98 -4.49
CA LEU A 81 -9.91 4.44 -4.16
C LEU A 81 -9.53 5.69 -4.95
N ASP A 82 -10.50 6.36 -5.56
CA ASP A 82 -10.26 7.51 -6.43
C ASP A 82 -9.73 8.73 -5.67
N ASN A 83 -9.87 8.77 -4.35
CA ASN A 83 -9.40 9.87 -3.51
C ASN A 83 -7.89 9.83 -3.24
N ILE A 84 -7.23 8.71 -3.50
CA ILE A 84 -5.85 8.51 -3.07
C ILE A 84 -4.89 9.34 -3.92
N MET A 85 -5.02 9.27 -5.24
CA MET A 85 -4.11 10.03 -6.12
C MET A 85 -4.23 11.54 -5.93
N PRO A 86 -5.44 12.14 -5.83
CA PRO A 86 -5.54 13.55 -5.50
C PRO A 86 -4.92 13.91 -4.15
N ALA A 87 -5.10 13.05 -3.14
CA ALA A 87 -4.49 13.29 -1.82
C ALA A 87 -2.96 13.33 -1.91
N LEU A 88 -2.37 12.43 -2.69
CA LEU A 88 -0.92 12.40 -2.89
C LEU A 88 -0.45 13.64 -3.65
N SER A 89 -1.20 14.07 -4.65
CA SER A 89 -0.82 15.22 -5.49
C SER A 89 -0.93 16.55 -4.76
N ASN A 90 -1.85 16.66 -3.80
CA ASN A 90 -2.11 17.92 -3.09
C ASN A 90 -1.33 18.06 -1.78
N ALA A 91 -0.51 17.08 -1.44
CA ALA A 91 0.28 17.12 -0.22
C ALA A 91 1.37 18.19 -0.29
N SER A 92 1.61 18.88 0.81
CA SER A 92 2.72 19.81 0.93
C SER A 92 3.38 19.66 2.31
N PRO A 93 4.67 20.03 2.43
CA PRO A 93 5.35 20.00 3.73
C PRO A 93 4.67 20.86 4.79
N GLU A 94 4.02 21.90 4.34
CA GLU A 94 3.38 22.87 5.23
C GLU A 94 2.16 22.32 5.95
N ASN A 95 1.57 21.25 5.42
CA ASN A 95 0.37 20.63 5.96
C ASN A 95 0.65 19.45 6.89
N ASN A 96 1.90 19.21 7.23
CA ASN A 96 2.31 18.08 8.08
C ASN A 96 1.87 16.71 7.54
N ASP A 97 1.80 16.59 6.23
CA ASP A 97 1.40 15.34 5.57
C ASP A 97 2.59 14.37 5.46
N GLN A 98 3.15 13.99 6.63
CA GLN A 98 4.36 13.17 6.67
C GLN A 98 4.16 11.81 5.99
N ASN A 99 2.99 11.19 6.20
CA ASN A 99 2.68 9.90 5.57
C ASN A 99 2.77 9.99 4.06
N ILE A 100 2.26 11.08 3.50
CA ILE A 100 2.24 11.28 2.06
C ILE A 100 3.65 11.47 1.53
N PHE A 101 4.50 12.21 2.25
CA PHE A 101 5.89 12.38 1.86
C PHE A 101 6.65 11.06 1.85
N VAL A 102 6.44 10.25 2.87
CA VAL A 102 7.06 8.92 2.94
C VAL A 102 6.63 8.08 1.74
N ILE A 103 5.33 8.07 1.43
CA ILE A 103 4.81 7.32 0.29
C ILE A 103 5.49 7.78 -1.00
N LYS A 104 5.57 9.08 -1.24
CA LYS A 104 6.13 9.63 -2.48
C LYS A 104 7.63 9.37 -2.61
N GLN A 105 8.35 9.30 -1.48
CA GLN A 105 9.79 9.06 -1.51
C GLN A 105 10.15 7.59 -1.66
N LEU A 106 9.37 6.69 -1.06
CA LEU A 106 9.74 5.29 -0.97
C LEU A 106 9.15 4.43 -2.08
N ILE A 107 8.02 4.86 -2.65
CA ILE A 107 7.37 4.12 -3.74
C ILE A 107 7.93 4.65 -5.06
N ASP A 108 8.41 3.72 -5.91
CA ASP A 108 8.98 4.11 -7.20
C ASP A 108 7.92 4.52 -8.19
N ASN A 109 6.75 3.88 -8.15
CA ASN A 109 5.63 4.25 -9.00
C ASN A 109 4.32 3.89 -8.33
N ILE A 110 3.33 4.79 -8.40
CA ILE A 110 1.98 4.52 -7.92
C ILE A 110 0.99 5.09 -8.94
N SER A 111 -0.03 4.29 -9.28
CA SER A 111 -1.05 4.69 -10.24
C SER A 111 -2.40 4.12 -9.83
N PHE A 112 -3.46 4.71 -10.38
CA PHE A 112 -4.83 4.30 -10.11
C PHE A 112 -5.52 3.92 -11.42
N ASP A 113 -6.11 2.72 -11.44
CA ASP A 113 -6.93 2.23 -12.55
C ASP A 113 -8.39 2.42 -12.17
N ALA A 114 -9.05 3.41 -12.79
CA ALA A 114 -10.43 3.74 -12.48
C ALA A 114 -11.41 2.64 -12.90
N GLU A 115 -11.13 1.91 -13.98
CA GLU A 115 -12.01 0.85 -14.46
C GLU A 115 -12.11 -0.29 -13.45
N ASN A 116 -11.01 -0.64 -12.81
CA ASN A 116 -10.92 -1.77 -11.89
C ASN A 116 -10.90 -1.35 -10.42
N ASN A 117 -10.97 -0.03 -10.15
CA ASN A 117 -10.85 0.52 -8.80
C ASN A 117 -9.63 -0.06 -8.09
N GLN A 118 -8.46 0.07 -8.71
CA GLN A 118 -7.25 -0.60 -8.30
C GLN A 118 -6.08 0.39 -8.21
N LEU A 119 -5.40 0.37 -7.08
CA LEU A 119 -4.11 1.04 -6.97
C LEU A 119 -3.01 0.05 -7.33
N LEU A 120 -2.05 0.50 -8.11
CA LEU A 120 -0.85 -0.25 -8.42
C LEU A 120 0.35 0.47 -7.82
N VAL A 121 1.07 -0.23 -6.96
CA VAL A 121 2.24 0.29 -6.27
C VAL A 121 3.44 -0.53 -6.71
N GLU A 122 4.51 0.12 -7.13
CA GLU A 122 5.69 -0.57 -7.64
C GLU A 122 6.93 -0.12 -6.90
N PHE A 123 7.75 -1.10 -6.52
CA PHE A 123 9.05 -0.90 -5.89
C PHE A 123 10.11 -1.57 -6.72
N ASP A 124 11.21 -0.85 -6.99
CA ASP A 124 12.41 -1.47 -7.55
C ASP A 124 13.17 -2.11 -6.40
N VAL A 125 13.33 -3.42 -6.44
CA VAL A 125 13.96 -4.19 -5.37
C VAL A 125 15.30 -4.72 -5.85
N LYS A 126 16.23 -4.95 -4.90
CA LYS A 126 17.61 -5.31 -5.25
C LYS A 126 17.94 -6.76 -4.96
#